data_9ea465714e3e76aa0f4dd95e868f9341
#
_entry.id   9ea465714e3e76aa0f4dd95e868f9341
#
_cell.length_a   1.000
_cell.length_b   1.000
_cell.length_c   1.000
_cell.angle_alpha   90.00
_cell.angle_beta   90.00
_cell.angle_gamma   90.00
#
_symmetry.space_group_name_H-M   'P 1'
#
loop_
_entity.id
_entity.type
_entity.pdbx_description
1 polymer ?
#
loop_
_entity_poly.entity_id
_entity_poly.type
_entity_poly.pdbx_seq_one_letter_code
_entity_poly.pdbx_strand_id
1 'polypeptide(L)'
;CKGFDAEVAKNNHRIIKLAQEKFVAVRQVEMKGVDLSQFQFDYDLNWAAMFLNADGTVYARYGTQSAQGADAYNSIESLEKTMRRVLALHNDYPANKTALAGKIGKPKPYKTALQMPGMKHRTKLAGGTARNNCVHCHNIHDAEHEQQRAAGRQNHDALWRYPLPDNLGLRIDPGDGRSVSAVQAGFAAAEAGLQTGDVLTHADGQSLTSIADLQWVLHNLPNTSANVTLKATRGDRSIEKKLAMNAGWKKTDISWRGSLWSIKPVLATWCAPMKENRVKSLRLAKGVKPLEVRWINTDRPEGRNAKRAGLRKGDIIIGMEDKPLRMTSQHFNMHVKLNYKVGDKLPLTLLRNGKRIRFDWPLTDRD
;
A
#
# COMPACT_ATOMS: atom_id res chain seq x y z
N CYS A 1 -10.11 6.56 -2.59
CA CYS A 1 -9.76 7.99 -2.60
C CYS A 1 -10.85 8.93 -3.12
N LYS A 2 -12.13 8.54 -3.13
CA LYS A 2 -13.18 9.46 -3.58
C LYS A 2 -13.33 10.69 -2.66
N GLY A 3 -13.01 10.58 -1.37
CA GLY A 3 -13.07 11.68 -0.42
C GLY A 3 -11.91 12.65 -0.58
N PHE A 4 -10.71 12.22 -0.20
CA PHE A 4 -9.53 13.08 -0.16
C PHE A 4 -9.11 13.61 -1.55
N ASP A 5 -9.06 12.76 -2.59
CA ASP A 5 -8.78 13.20 -3.97
C ASP A 5 -9.78 14.25 -4.47
N ALA A 6 -11.06 14.05 -4.13
CA ALA A 6 -12.09 15.00 -4.53
C ALA A 6 -11.93 16.34 -3.80
N GLU A 7 -11.55 16.33 -2.53
CA GLU A 7 -11.29 17.55 -1.76
C GLU A 7 -10.06 18.31 -2.26
N VAL A 8 -8.97 17.59 -2.57
CA VAL A 8 -7.78 18.21 -3.18
C VAL A 8 -8.07 18.73 -4.58
N ALA A 9 -8.84 17.96 -5.40
CA ALA A 9 -9.17 18.33 -6.77
C ALA A 9 -10.24 19.43 -6.87
N LYS A 10 -11.10 19.59 -5.86
CA LYS A 10 -12.16 20.62 -5.81
C LYS A 10 -11.68 21.99 -5.39
N ASN A 11 -10.37 22.22 -5.39
CA ASN A 11 -9.85 23.54 -5.06
C ASN A 11 -10.21 23.97 -3.64
N ASN A 12 -9.90 23.14 -2.63
CA ASN A 12 -10.09 23.51 -1.23
C ASN A 12 -9.33 24.80 -0.91
N HIS A 13 -10.05 25.85 -0.51
CA HIS A 13 -9.50 27.19 -0.28
C HIS A 13 -8.30 27.22 0.69
N ARG A 14 -8.23 26.27 1.64
CA ARG A 14 -7.13 26.24 2.63
C ARG A 14 -5.78 25.93 1.99
N ILE A 15 -5.75 24.93 1.09
CA ILE A 15 -4.49 24.46 0.47
C ILE A 15 -4.18 25.20 -0.83
N ILE A 16 -5.19 25.63 -1.61
CA ILE A 16 -4.99 26.29 -2.90
C ILE A 16 -4.26 27.61 -2.75
N LYS A 17 -4.73 28.48 -1.88
CA LYS A 17 -4.07 29.77 -1.67
C LYS A 17 -2.61 29.56 -1.30
N LEU A 18 -2.34 28.65 -0.36
CA LEU A 18 -0.97 28.32 0.06
C LEU A 18 -0.15 27.73 -1.09
N ALA A 19 -0.74 26.83 -1.90
CA ALA A 19 -0.07 26.22 -3.05
C ALA A 19 0.25 27.28 -4.12
N GLN A 20 -0.69 28.15 -4.48
CA GLN A 20 -0.51 29.16 -5.52
C GLN A 20 0.52 30.23 -5.13
N GLU A 21 0.56 30.62 -3.86
CA GLU A 21 1.45 31.70 -3.39
C GLU A 21 2.88 31.22 -3.07
N LYS A 22 3.05 29.94 -2.69
CA LYS A 22 4.29 29.45 -2.08
C LYS A 22 4.91 28.24 -2.77
N PHE A 23 4.22 27.59 -3.70
CA PHE A 23 4.69 26.40 -4.37
C PHE A 23 4.48 26.45 -5.88
N VAL A 24 5.32 25.74 -6.62
CA VAL A 24 5.05 25.39 -8.01
C VAL A 24 4.35 24.03 -8.00
N ALA A 25 3.01 24.02 -8.14
CA ALA A 25 2.21 22.82 -8.09
C ALA A 25 2.22 22.11 -9.45
N VAL A 26 2.69 20.86 -9.47
CA VAL A 26 2.72 20.01 -10.66
C VAL A 26 1.86 18.77 -10.42
N ARG A 27 0.92 18.51 -11.31
CA ARG A 27 0.10 17.28 -11.28
C ARG A 27 0.67 16.24 -12.23
N GLN A 28 1.24 15.18 -11.68
CA GLN A 28 1.69 14.03 -12.43
C GLN A 28 0.56 13.00 -12.57
N VAL A 29 0.08 12.75 -13.78
CA VAL A 29 -1.09 11.87 -14.05
C VAL A 29 -0.71 10.46 -14.49
N GLU A 30 0.56 10.23 -14.83
CA GLU A 30 1.07 8.92 -15.26
C GLU A 30 2.58 8.79 -15.01
N MET A 31 3.12 7.57 -14.95
CA MET A 31 4.48 7.32 -14.48
C MET A 31 5.52 7.06 -15.56
N LYS A 32 5.19 7.14 -16.85
CA LYS A 32 6.11 6.76 -17.96
C LYS A 32 7.48 7.42 -17.90
N GLY A 33 7.49 8.74 -17.79
CA GLY A 33 8.71 9.58 -17.82
C GLY A 33 9.21 10.01 -16.44
N VAL A 34 8.58 9.54 -15.37
CA VAL A 34 8.97 9.94 -14.00
C VAL A 34 10.28 9.28 -13.63
N ASP A 35 11.20 10.08 -13.07
CA ASP A 35 12.48 9.59 -12.56
C ASP A 35 12.25 8.80 -11.26
N LEU A 36 12.41 7.49 -11.33
CA LEU A 36 12.15 6.57 -10.21
C LEU A 36 13.21 6.67 -9.10
N SER A 37 14.35 7.30 -9.35
CA SER A 37 15.34 7.59 -8.32
C SER A 37 14.96 8.82 -7.50
N GLN A 38 14.33 9.81 -8.15
CA GLN A 38 13.90 11.06 -7.53
C GLN A 38 12.56 10.92 -6.83
N PHE A 39 11.58 10.27 -7.47
CA PHE A 39 10.20 10.18 -6.98
C PHE A 39 9.94 8.81 -6.34
N GLN A 40 10.53 8.61 -5.15
CA GLN A 40 10.40 7.38 -4.35
C GLN A 40 9.31 7.56 -3.29
N PHE A 41 8.20 6.84 -3.44
CA PHE A 41 7.07 6.79 -2.52
C PHE A 41 6.37 5.42 -2.61
N ASP A 42 5.33 5.17 -1.84
CA ASP A 42 4.55 3.93 -1.96
C ASP A 42 3.71 3.94 -3.24
N TYR A 43 4.17 3.24 -4.27
CA TYR A 43 3.50 3.22 -5.57
C TYR A 43 2.15 2.50 -5.59
N ASP A 44 1.73 1.86 -4.50
CA ASP A 44 0.37 1.34 -4.38
C ASP A 44 -0.65 2.39 -3.91
N LEU A 45 -0.21 3.60 -3.55
CA LEU A 45 -1.10 4.69 -3.18
C LEU A 45 -1.94 5.15 -4.38
N ASN A 46 -3.18 5.51 -4.11
CA ASN A 46 -4.03 6.16 -5.09
C ASN A 46 -3.67 7.64 -5.30
N TRP A 47 -3.09 8.26 -4.28
CA TRP A 47 -2.65 9.65 -4.30
C TRP A 47 -1.43 9.85 -3.39
N ALA A 48 -0.45 10.60 -3.87
CA ALA A 48 0.72 11.01 -3.10
C ALA A 48 1.16 12.42 -3.52
N ALA A 49 1.73 13.17 -2.58
CA ALA A 49 2.45 14.40 -2.87
C ALA A 49 3.91 14.27 -2.42
N MET A 50 4.81 14.82 -3.22
CA MET A 50 6.20 15.00 -2.86
C MET A 50 6.55 16.49 -2.93
N PHE A 51 7.28 16.96 -1.94
CA PHE A 51 7.72 18.35 -1.82
C PHE A 51 9.22 18.38 -2.05
N LEU A 52 9.63 19.13 -3.08
CA LEU A 52 11.02 19.19 -3.50
C LEU A 52 11.48 20.64 -3.65
N ASN A 53 12.77 20.87 -3.47
CA ASN A 53 13.41 22.08 -3.93
C ASN A 53 13.71 22.01 -5.44
N ALA A 54 14.01 23.14 -6.05
CA ALA A 54 14.36 23.24 -7.48
C ALA A 54 15.59 22.39 -7.89
N ASP A 55 16.51 22.17 -6.95
CA ASP A 55 17.69 21.30 -7.16
C ASP A 55 17.41 19.79 -6.95
N GLY A 56 16.15 19.41 -6.73
CA GLY A 56 15.74 18.02 -6.50
C GLY A 56 15.83 17.56 -5.03
N THR A 57 16.27 18.38 -4.08
CA THR A 57 16.28 18.02 -2.66
C THR A 57 14.85 17.75 -2.18
N VAL A 58 14.60 16.58 -1.64
CA VAL A 58 13.28 16.19 -1.11
C VAL A 58 13.12 16.76 0.31
N TYR A 59 12.07 17.54 0.52
CA TYR A 59 11.68 18.03 1.85
C TYR A 59 10.75 17.08 2.57
N ALA A 60 9.75 16.54 1.85
CA ALA A 60 8.69 15.75 2.46
C ALA A 60 7.94 14.87 1.47
N ARG A 61 7.24 13.88 2.03
CA ARG A 61 6.19 13.08 1.38
C ARG A 61 4.88 13.29 2.11
N TYR A 62 3.78 13.16 1.39
CA TYR A 62 2.44 13.12 1.97
C TYR A 62 1.58 12.11 1.19
N GLY A 63 0.76 11.37 1.90
CA GLY A 63 -0.11 10.33 1.36
C GLY A 63 0.18 8.98 2.02
N THR A 64 -0.84 8.44 2.65
CA THR A 64 -0.80 7.14 3.37
C THR A 64 -2.10 6.41 3.15
N GLN A 65 -2.05 5.09 3.01
CA GLN A 65 -3.22 4.25 2.79
C GLN A 65 -3.07 2.91 3.52
N SER A 66 -4.21 2.35 3.91
CA SER A 66 -4.31 1.01 4.49
C SER A 66 -5.56 0.30 3.97
N ALA A 67 -5.83 -0.91 4.48
CA ALA A 67 -7.07 -1.61 4.24
C ALA A 67 -8.31 -0.84 4.75
N GLN A 68 -8.14 0.13 5.65
CA GLN A 68 -9.20 1.03 6.12
C GLN A 68 -9.48 2.19 5.14
N GLY A 69 -8.65 2.32 4.09
CA GLY A 69 -8.75 3.39 3.11
C GLY A 69 -7.72 4.51 3.33
N ALA A 70 -7.73 5.48 2.43
CA ALA A 70 -6.83 6.63 2.47
C ALA A 70 -7.25 7.66 3.53
N ASP A 71 -8.55 7.86 3.72
CA ASP A 71 -9.09 8.87 4.62
C ASP A 71 -8.79 8.57 6.11
N ALA A 72 -8.37 7.34 6.43
CA ALA A 72 -7.95 6.96 7.79
C ALA A 72 -6.64 7.63 8.24
N TYR A 73 -5.83 8.14 7.30
CA TYR A 73 -4.49 8.69 7.57
C TYR A 73 -4.25 10.06 6.92
N ASN A 74 -5.15 10.51 6.07
CA ASN A 74 -4.99 11.78 5.34
C ASN A 74 -6.15 12.72 5.63
N SER A 75 -5.86 14.01 5.73
CA SER A 75 -6.85 15.08 5.80
C SER A 75 -6.31 16.35 5.14
N ILE A 76 -7.20 17.24 4.73
CA ILE A 76 -6.81 18.55 4.20
C ILE A 76 -6.05 19.37 5.25
N GLU A 77 -6.45 19.24 6.51
CA GLU A 77 -5.80 19.92 7.61
C GLU A 77 -4.34 19.47 7.78
N SER A 78 -4.08 18.17 7.81
CA SER A 78 -2.69 17.68 7.92
C SER A 78 -1.86 17.93 6.66
N LEU A 79 -2.48 17.98 5.47
CA LEU A 79 -1.78 18.41 4.26
C LEU A 79 -1.35 19.88 4.37
N GLU A 80 -2.23 20.77 4.81
CA GLU A 80 -1.88 22.19 5.05
C GLU A 80 -0.74 22.30 6.07
N LYS A 81 -0.82 21.59 7.20
CA LYS A 81 0.24 21.59 8.22
C LYS A 81 1.56 21.07 7.64
N THR A 82 1.51 20.03 6.81
CA THR A 82 2.70 19.51 6.12
C THR A 82 3.31 20.55 5.19
N MET A 83 2.50 21.25 4.38
CA MET A 83 2.97 22.34 3.52
C MET A 83 3.65 23.46 4.33
N ARG A 84 3.09 23.86 5.46
CA ARG A 84 3.70 24.88 6.34
C ARG A 84 5.02 24.40 6.94
N ARG A 85 5.12 23.14 7.33
CA ARG A 85 6.38 22.52 7.83
C ARG A 85 7.43 22.44 6.72
N VAL A 86 7.03 22.17 5.49
CA VAL A 86 7.92 22.21 4.32
C VAL A 86 8.46 23.59 4.06
N LEU A 87 7.62 24.63 4.19
CA LEU A 87 8.08 26.02 4.06
C LEU A 87 9.09 26.39 5.15
N ALA A 88 8.91 25.92 6.38
CA ALA A 88 9.90 26.10 7.45
C ALA A 88 11.24 25.44 7.08
N LEU A 89 11.21 24.18 6.59
CA LEU A 89 12.42 23.51 6.09
C LEU A 89 13.07 24.24 4.90
N HIS A 90 12.26 24.85 4.04
CA HIS A 90 12.76 25.62 2.91
C HIS A 90 13.42 26.93 3.34
N ASN A 91 12.91 27.59 4.37
CA ASN A 91 13.52 28.81 4.92
C ASN A 91 14.94 28.55 5.48
N ASP A 92 15.18 27.34 6.00
CA ASP A 92 16.49 26.93 6.53
C ASP A 92 17.43 26.39 5.43
N TYR A 93 16.95 26.27 4.19
CA TYR A 93 17.74 25.76 3.06
C TYR A 93 18.69 26.87 2.55
N PRO A 94 19.95 26.55 2.21
CA PRO A 94 20.58 25.22 2.10
C PRO A 94 21.26 24.70 3.38
N ALA A 95 21.21 25.42 4.51
CA ALA A 95 21.90 25.03 5.74
C ALA A 95 21.49 23.64 6.24
N ASN A 96 20.24 23.24 6.07
CA ASN A 96 19.70 21.94 6.47
C ASN A 96 19.84 20.83 5.39
N LYS A 97 20.49 21.09 4.24
CA LYS A 97 20.59 20.14 3.11
C LYS A 97 21.12 18.77 3.51
N THR A 98 22.15 18.74 4.35
CA THR A 98 22.73 17.49 4.85
C THR A 98 21.75 16.69 5.69
N ALA A 99 20.95 17.33 6.53
CA ALA A 99 19.92 16.67 7.33
C ALA A 99 18.75 16.12 6.47
N LEU A 100 18.54 16.66 5.29
CA LEU A 100 17.53 16.21 4.33
C LEU A 100 18.00 15.05 3.43
N ALA A 101 19.31 14.74 3.41
CA ALA A 101 19.88 13.71 2.52
C ALA A 101 19.23 12.33 2.68
N GLY A 102 18.81 11.98 3.89
CA GLY A 102 18.11 10.71 4.15
C GLY A 102 16.69 10.62 3.58
N LYS A 103 16.14 11.72 3.09
CA LYS A 103 14.79 11.73 2.48
C LYS A 103 14.77 11.23 1.02
N ILE A 104 15.91 10.92 0.43
CA ILE A 104 16.03 10.22 -0.83
C ILE A 104 16.79 8.91 -0.62
N GLY A 105 16.32 7.83 -1.25
CA GLY A 105 16.96 6.53 -1.15
C GLY A 105 18.04 6.33 -2.20
N LYS A 106 18.59 5.12 -2.24
CA LYS A 106 19.55 4.73 -3.28
C LYS A 106 18.92 4.90 -4.66
N PRO A 107 19.68 5.35 -5.66
CA PRO A 107 19.23 5.41 -7.05
C PRO A 107 18.68 4.07 -7.50
N LYS A 108 17.59 4.09 -8.24
CA LYS A 108 17.02 2.89 -8.85
C LYS A 108 17.90 2.48 -10.06
N PRO A 109 18.00 1.18 -10.39
CA PRO A 109 18.77 0.70 -11.53
C PRO A 109 18.16 1.13 -12.89
N TYR A 110 16.94 1.62 -12.88
CA TYR A 110 16.22 2.13 -14.05
C TYR A 110 15.70 3.53 -13.76
N LYS A 111 15.98 4.47 -14.65
CA LYS A 111 15.56 5.85 -14.48
C LYS A 111 14.04 6.00 -14.58
N THR A 112 13.40 5.28 -15.50
CA THR A 112 11.96 5.38 -15.74
C THR A 112 11.29 4.00 -15.78
N ALA A 113 9.97 3.96 -15.60
CA ALA A 113 9.18 2.74 -15.64
C ALA A 113 9.34 1.96 -16.96
N LEU A 114 9.46 2.64 -18.10
CA LEU A 114 9.63 1.99 -19.40
C LEU A 114 10.99 1.30 -19.58
N GLN A 115 11.99 1.64 -18.77
CA GLN A 115 13.30 0.98 -18.79
C GLN A 115 13.32 -0.31 -17.96
N MET A 116 12.33 -0.56 -17.11
CA MET A 116 12.26 -1.73 -16.23
C MET A 116 12.06 -3.01 -17.05
N PRO A 117 12.93 -4.06 -16.92
CA PRO A 117 12.77 -5.32 -17.66
C PRO A 117 11.45 -6.03 -17.41
N GLY A 118 10.92 -5.94 -16.20
CA GLY A 118 9.62 -6.54 -15.83
C GLY A 118 8.40 -5.77 -16.33
N MET A 119 8.56 -4.59 -16.92
CA MET A 119 7.43 -3.81 -17.45
C MET A 119 6.86 -4.49 -18.69
N LYS A 120 5.64 -5.01 -18.57
CA LYS A 120 4.90 -5.64 -19.68
C LYS A 120 4.41 -4.61 -20.68
N HIS A 121 4.26 -5.03 -21.94
CA HIS A 121 3.70 -4.20 -23.02
C HIS A 121 4.41 -2.85 -23.22
N ARG A 122 5.72 -2.78 -22.99
CA ARG A 122 6.53 -1.54 -23.09
C ARG A 122 6.33 -0.79 -24.40
N THR A 123 6.35 -1.48 -25.54
CA THR A 123 6.16 -0.86 -26.88
C THR A 123 4.81 -0.19 -27.00
N LYS A 124 3.74 -0.86 -26.54
CA LYS A 124 2.39 -0.27 -26.50
C LYS A 124 2.34 0.92 -25.56
N LEU A 125 2.94 0.80 -24.38
CA LEU A 125 2.96 1.86 -23.37
C LEU A 125 3.78 3.08 -23.83
N ALA A 126 4.85 2.90 -24.61
CA ALA A 126 5.67 3.98 -25.14
C ALA A 126 4.91 4.86 -26.17
N GLY A 127 3.92 4.30 -26.86
CA GLY A 127 3.11 5.01 -27.85
C GLY A 127 2.05 5.91 -27.21
N GLY A 128 2.29 7.21 -27.10
CA GLY A 128 1.32 8.24 -26.70
C GLY A 128 0.61 8.03 -25.34
N THR A 129 -0.26 8.96 -24.94
CA THR A 129 -0.95 9.00 -23.63
C THR A 129 -2.45 8.68 -23.74
N ALA A 130 -2.83 7.68 -24.55
CA ALA A 130 -4.22 7.21 -24.57
C ALA A 130 -4.61 6.58 -23.22
N ARG A 131 -5.88 6.71 -22.81
CA ARG A 131 -6.40 6.22 -21.52
C ARG A 131 -6.04 4.76 -21.19
N ASN A 132 -5.93 3.90 -22.20
CA ASN A 132 -5.61 2.46 -22.07
C ASN A 132 -4.11 2.18 -22.15
N ASN A 133 -3.27 3.18 -22.10
CA ASN A 133 -1.83 3.16 -22.38
C ASN A 133 -1.04 3.92 -21.29
N CYS A 134 -1.66 4.26 -20.15
CA CYS A 134 -1.01 4.90 -19.03
C CYS A 134 -0.24 3.88 -18.18
N VAL A 135 0.92 4.30 -17.68
CA VAL A 135 1.63 3.57 -16.61
C VAL A 135 1.13 4.12 -15.27
N HIS A 136 0.37 3.32 -14.55
CA HIS A 136 -0.06 3.65 -13.19
C HIS A 136 1.07 3.38 -12.19
N CYS A 137 1.03 4.04 -11.02
CA CYS A 137 2.07 3.90 -10.00
C CYS A 137 2.29 2.42 -9.62
N HIS A 138 1.23 1.65 -9.35
CA HIS A 138 1.34 0.23 -8.97
C HIS A 138 1.99 -0.65 -10.05
N ASN A 139 1.98 -0.26 -11.33
CA ASN A 139 2.65 -1.02 -12.39
C ASN A 139 4.18 -1.06 -12.22
N ILE A 140 4.76 -0.12 -11.46
CA ILE A 140 6.17 -0.16 -11.09
C ILE A 140 6.43 -1.37 -10.17
N HIS A 141 5.58 -1.56 -9.15
CA HIS A 141 5.67 -2.75 -8.29
C HIS A 141 5.36 -4.04 -9.05
N ASP A 142 4.39 -4.02 -9.97
CA ASP A 142 4.12 -5.17 -10.86
C ASP A 142 5.38 -5.55 -11.66
N ALA A 143 6.10 -4.56 -12.19
CA ALA A 143 7.34 -4.79 -12.93
C ALA A 143 8.47 -5.31 -12.04
N GLU A 144 8.60 -4.81 -10.80
CA GLU A 144 9.55 -5.33 -9.81
C GLU A 144 9.25 -6.80 -9.47
N HIS A 145 7.98 -7.16 -9.25
CA HIS A 145 7.55 -8.54 -8.98
C HIS A 145 7.87 -9.48 -10.17
N GLU A 146 7.56 -9.03 -11.37
CA GLU A 146 7.85 -9.80 -12.60
C GLU A 146 9.35 -10.05 -12.76
N GLN A 147 10.16 -9.03 -12.52
CA GLN A 147 11.62 -9.15 -12.59
C GLN A 147 12.18 -10.09 -11.53
N GLN A 148 11.70 -10.03 -10.29
CA GLN A 148 12.09 -10.94 -9.22
C GLN A 148 11.70 -12.37 -9.54
N ARG A 149 10.50 -12.58 -10.08
CA ARG A 149 10.00 -13.87 -10.51
C ARG A 149 10.86 -14.47 -11.64
N ALA A 150 11.15 -13.68 -12.66
CA ALA A 150 12.00 -14.10 -13.79
C ALA A 150 13.43 -14.48 -13.35
N ALA A 151 13.92 -13.87 -12.27
CA ALA A 151 15.21 -14.17 -11.67
C ALA A 151 15.16 -15.33 -10.65
N GLY A 152 14.02 -15.98 -10.45
CA GLY A 152 13.84 -17.04 -9.44
C GLY A 152 13.95 -16.56 -7.98
N ARG A 153 13.87 -15.24 -7.74
CA ARG A 153 14.10 -14.59 -6.44
C ARG A 153 12.81 -14.02 -5.83
N GLN A 154 11.69 -14.74 -5.96
CA GLN A 154 10.46 -14.31 -5.31
C GLN A 154 10.65 -14.25 -3.79
N ASN A 155 10.51 -13.05 -3.25
CA ASN A 155 10.55 -12.81 -1.80
C ASN A 155 9.26 -12.12 -1.36
N HIS A 156 8.40 -12.86 -0.67
CA HIS A 156 7.14 -12.32 -0.16
C HIS A 156 7.37 -11.25 0.90
N ASP A 157 8.48 -11.28 1.65
CA ASP A 157 8.78 -10.24 2.65
C ASP A 157 8.93 -8.85 2.03
N ALA A 158 9.29 -8.78 0.75
CA ALA A 158 9.36 -7.53 0.00
C ALA A 158 7.98 -6.90 -0.31
N LEU A 159 6.88 -7.61 -0.06
CA LEU A 159 5.52 -7.09 -0.24
C LEU A 159 5.09 -6.12 0.87
N TRP A 160 5.66 -6.26 2.08
CA TRP A 160 5.39 -5.37 3.22
C TRP A 160 6.27 -4.12 3.13
N ARG A 161 5.86 -3.20 2.27
CA ARG A 161 6.52 -1.91 2.01
C ARG A 161 5.81 -0.81 2.77
N TYR A 162 6.53 0.26 3.10
CA TYR A 162 6.00 1.44 3.76
C TYR A 162 5.09 1.09 4.96
N PRO A 163 5.64 0.40 5.99
CA PRO A 163 4.85 -0.02 7.14
C PRO A 163 4.22 1.19 7.82
N LEU A 164 3.02 0.99 8.34
CA LEU A 164 2.29 2.02 9.07
C LEU A 164 2.91 2.27 10.45
N PRO A 165 2.71 3.45 11.06
CA PRO A 165 3.02 3.67 12.47
C PRO A 165 2.36 2.64 13.40
N ASP A 166 1.20 2.12 13.00
CA ASP A 166 0.45 1.05 13.69
C ASP A 166 1.30 -0.22 13.89
N ASN A 167 2.25 -0.50 13.01
CA ASN A 167 3.20 -1.61 13.17
C ASN A 167 4.13 -1.44 14.38
N LEU A 168 4.32 -0.21 14.85
CA LEU A 168 5.05 0.13 16.07
C LEU A 168 4.11 0.24 17.28
N GLY A 169 2.80 0.11 17.09
CA GLY A 169 1.77 0.37 18.09
C GLY A 169 1.46 1.86 18.26
N LEU A 170 1.79 2.69 17.27
CA LEU A 170 1.49 4.12 17.27
C LEU A 170 0.28 4.43 16.38
N ARG A 171 -0.72 5.09 16.94
CA ARG A 171 -1.75 5.75 16.14
C ARG A 171 -1.44 7.23 16.09
N ILE A 172 -1.31 7.77 14.88
CA ILE A 172 -1.05 9.19 14.65
C ILE A 172 -2.36 9.86 14.28
N ASP A 173 -2.58 11.06 14.82
CA ASP A 173 -3.73 11.89 14.46
C ASP A 173 -3.69 12.26 12.97
N PRO A 174 -4.68 11.83 12.16
CA PRO A 174 -4.73 12.18 10.74
C PRO A 174 -4.93 13.68 10.49
N GLY A 175 -5.43 14.44 11.48
CA GLY A 175 -5.57 15.90 11.38
C GLY A 175 -4.27 16.68 11.62
N ASP A 176 -3.24 16.02 12.18
CA ASP A 176 -1.91 16.63 12.37
C ASP A 176 -0.80 15.95 11.57
N GLY A 177 -0.78 14.61 11.50
CA GLY A 177 0.22 13.80 10.81
C GLY A 177 1.50 13.52 11.61
N ARG A 178 1.62 14.01 12.86
CA ARG A 178 2.76 13.80 13.76
C ARG A 178 2.35 13.54 15.21
N SER A 179 1.19 14.02 15.64
CA SER A 179 0.72 13.89 17.03
C SER A 179 0.26 12.46 17.29
N VAL A 180 0.77 11.85 18.35
CA VAL A 180 0.38 10.50 18.80
C VAL A 180 -0.98 10.57 19.45
N SER A 181 -2.00 9.97 18.85
CA SER A 181 -3.36 9.93 19.38
C SER A 181 -3.63 8.71 20.25
N ALA A 182 -2.84 7.61 20.07
CA ALA A 182 -2.88 6.44 20.95
C ALA A 182 -1.58 5.65 20.86
N VAL A 183 -1.24 4.94 21.94
CA VAL A 183 -0.14 3.98 22.01
C VAL A 183 -0.70 2.63 22.46
N GLN A 184 -0.44 1.59 21.68
CA GLN A 184 -0.95 0.25 21.93
C GLN A 184 0.02 -0.51 22.82
N ALA A 185 -0.46 -1.06 23.93
CA ALA A 185 0.32 -1.91 24.86
C ALA A 185 0.86 -3.17 24.14
N GLY A 186 2.05 -3.62 24.52
CA GLY A 186 2.69 -4.79 23.93
C GLY A 186 3.38 -4.54 22.59
N PHE A 187 3.45 -3.30 22.14
CA PHE A 187 4.22 -2.89 20.95
C PHE A 187 5.43 -2.04 21.32
N ALA A 188 6.39 -1.97 20.40
CA ALA A 188 7.66 -1.29 20.59
C ALA A 188 7.56 0.16 21.08
N ALA A 189 6.52 0.89 20.65
CA ALA A 189 6.30 2.27 21.08
C ALA A 189 5.93 2.37 22.56
N ALA A 190 5.08 1.47 23.06
CA ALA A 190 4.70 1.42 24.47
C ALA A 190 5.91 0.99 25.35
N GLU A 191 6.65 -0.01 24.89
CA GLU A 191 7.87 -0.50 25.60
C GLU A 191 8.94 0.58 25.69
N ALA A 192 9.07 1.42 24.64
CA ALA A 192 9.97 2.57 24.65
C ALA A 192 9.46 3.75 25.51
N GLY A 193 8.22 3.71 26.01
CA GLY A 193 7.61 4.74 26.84
C GLY A 193 7.14 5.97 26.09
N LEU A 194 6.75 5.81 24.79
CA LEU A 194 5.96 6.83 24.09
C LEU A 194 4.55 6.89 24.68
N GLN A 195 3.93 8.06 24.58
CA GLN A 195 2.61 8.33 25.18
C GLN A 195 1.71 9.09 24.21
N THR A 196 0.40 8.99 24.43
CA THR A 196 -0.58 9.87 23.78
C THR A 196 -0.24 11.32 24.09
N GLY A 197 -0.32 12.18 23.08
CA GLY A 197 0.05 13.60 23.15
C GLY A 197 1.52 13.89 22.79
N ASP A 198 2.39 12.89 22.63
CA ASP A 198 3.72 13.11 22.07
C ASP A 198 3.60 13.58 20.61
N VAL A 199 4.40 14.56 20.21
CA VAL A 199 4.47 15.08 18.84
C VAL A 199 5.80 14.64 18.21
N LEU A 200 5.77 13.72 17.28
CA LEU A 200 6.95 13.20 16.60
C LEU A 200 7.62 14.29 15.77
N THR A 201 8.93 14.45 15.94
CA THR A 201 9.72 15.48 15.21
C THR A 201 10.75 14.86 14.28
N HIS A 202 11.40 13.76 14.67
CA HIS A 202 12.39 13.07 13.87
C HIS A 202 12.28 11.55 14.03
N ALA A 203 12.73 10.83 12.99
CA ALA A 203 12.99 9.40 13.02
C ALA A 203 14.36 9.14 12.39
N ASP A 204 15.25 8.46 13.12
CA ASP A 204 16.66 8.22 12.73
C ASP A 204 17.34 9.48 12.17
N GLY A 205 17.16 10.61 12.86
CA GLY A 205 17.71 11.90 12.48
C GLY A 205 16.97 12.63 11.36
N GLN A 206 16.04 12.00 10.65
CA GLN A 206 15.26 12.64 9.60
C GLN A 206 14.06 13.40 10.18
N SER A 207 13.90 14.66 9.81
CA SER A 207 12.75 15.47 10.22
C SER A 207 11.43 14.88 9.68
N LEU A 208 10.41 14.84 10.51
CA LEU A 208 9.08 14.34 10.15
C LEU A 208 8.13 15.53 9.91
N THR A 209 7.48 15.52 8.76
CA THR A 209 6.43 16.50 8.42
C THR A 209 5.04 15.87 8.34
N SER A 210 4.99 14.55 8.11
CA SER A 210 3.77 13.77 7.89
C SER A 210 3.96 12.29 8.31
N ILE A 211 2.87 11.53 8.30
CA ILE A 211 2.91 10.06 8.45
C ILE A 211 3.76 9.40 7.35
N ALA A 212 3.68 9.91 6.11
CA ALA A 212 4.42 9.35 4.98
C ALA A 212 5.95 9.50 5.14
N ASP A 213 6.43 10.54 5.81
CA ASP A 213 7.85 10.68 6.15
C ASP A 213 8.29 9.62 7.17
N LEU A 214 7.47 9.32 8.18
CA LEU A 214 7.76 8.23 9.11
C LEU A 214 7.76 6.87 8.38
N GLN A 215 6.76 6.62 7.52
CA GLN A 215 6.72 5.41 6.70
C GLN A 215 7.96 5.27 5.80
N TRP A 216 8.50 6.37 5.30
CA TRP A 216 9.74 6.37 4.52
C TRP A 216 10.93 5.84 5.34
N VAL A 217 11.11 6.34 6.55
CA VAL A 217 12.18 5.85 7.45
C VAL A 217 11.97 4.37 7.74
N LEU A 218 10.77 3.97 8.14
CA LEU A 218 10.43 2.59 8.47
C LEU A 218 10.58 1.65 7.26
N HIS A 219 10.28 2.12 6.04
CA HIS A 219 10.45 1.34 4.82
C HIS A 219 11.90 0.96 4.58
N ASN A 220 12.84 1.85 4.86
CA ASN A 220 14.26 1.64 4.64
C ASN A 220 14.95 0.77 5.71
N LEU A 221 14.27 0.46 6.81
CA LEU A 221 14.76 -0.51 7.80
C LEU A 221 14.61 -1.96 7.29
N PRO A 222 15.39 -2.92 7.78
CA PRO A 222 15.25 -4.34 7.43
C PRO A 222 13.94 -4.92 7.98
N ASN A 223 13.44 -6.01 7.35
CA ASN A 223 12.28 -6.78 7.86
C ASN A 223 12.69 -7.84 8.93
N THR A 224 13.97 -7.97 9.19
CA THR A 224 14.53 -8.68 10.36
C THR A 224 14.35 -7.80 11.61
N SER A 225 14.96 -8.19 12.72
CA SER A 225 15.01 -7.30 13.89
C SER A 225 15.64 -5.96 13.51
N ALA A 226 15.03 -4.88 13.95
CA ALA A 226 15.43 -3.52 13.63
C ALA A 226 15.24 -2.60 14.82
N ASN A 227 15.95 -1.46 14.81
CA ASN A 227 15.72 -0.38 15.75
C ASN A 227 15.40 0.90 14.99
N VAL A 228 14.63 1.77 15.61
CA VAL A 228 14.41 3.15 15.15
C VAL A 228 14.48 4.09 16.33
N THR A 229 15.14 5.22 16.16
CA THR A 229 15.19 6.28 17.16
C THR A 229 14.18 7.36 16.80
N LEU A 230 13.18 7.57 17.65
CA LEU A 230 12.19 8.63 17.49
C LEU A 230 12.49 9.77 18.44
N LYS A 231 12.51 11.01 17.91
CA LYS A 231 12.46 12.23 18.73
C LYS A 231 11.05 12.79 18.71
N ALA A 232 10.62 13.25 19.85
CA ALA A 232 9.29 13.87 20.01
C ALA A 232 9.35 15.03 21.01
N THR A 233 8.33 15.84 21.02
CA THR A 233 8.06 16.78 22.12
C THR A 233 6.89 16.25 22.95
N ARG A 234 7.05 16.31 24.28
CA ARG A 234 6.03 16.01 25.28
C ARG A 234 5.80 17.25 26.13
N GLY A 235 4.75 18.01 25.82
CA GLY A 235 4.66 19.40 26.26
C GLY A 235 5.87 20.17 25.75
N ASP A 236 6.57 20.89 26.65
CA ASP A 236 7.75 21.70 26.32
C ASP A 236 9.08 20.91 26.35
N ARG A 237 9.03 19.60 26.60
CA ARG A 237 10.23 18.75 26.72
C ARG A 237 10.51 18.01 25.44
N SER A 238 11.76 18.08 24.98
CA SER A 238 12.25 17.15 23.94
C SER A 238 12.55 15.80 24.58
N ILE A 239 12.08 14.73 23.93
CA ILE A 239 12.33 13.34 24.32
C ILE A 239 12.90 12.57 23.16
N GLU A 240 13.75 11.60 23.46
CA GLU A 240 14.27 10.64 22.48
C GLU A 240 14.01 9.23 22.97
N LYS A 241 13.50 8.38 22.08
CA LYS A 241 13.10 7.00 22.37
C LYS A 241 13.63 6.06 21.31
N LYS A 242 14.30 4.99 21.73
CA LYS A 242 14.74 3.92 20.85
C LYS A 242 13.72 2.78 20.90
N LEU A 243 13.13 2.46 19.77
CA LEU A 243 12.18 1.37 19.61
C LEU A 243 12.90 0.17 19.01
N ALA A 244 12.73 -0.99 19.62
CA ALA A 244 13.25 -2.26 19.12
C ALA A 244 12.10 -3.08 18.51
N MET A 245 12.26 -3.51 17.27
CA MET A 245 11.28 -4.32 16.57
C MET A 245 11.83 -5.71 16.28
N ASN A 246 11.01 -6.73 16.47
CA ASN A 246 11.37 -8.12 16.18
C ASN A 246 11.22 -8.44 14.68
N ALA A 247 11.82 -9.54 14.22
CA ALA A 247 11.68 -9.99 12.84
C ALA A 247 10.20 -10.11 12.41
N GLY A 248 9.90 -9.65 11.21
CA GLY A 248 8.53 -9.65 10.66
C GLY A 248 7.65 -8.47 11.11
N TRP A 249 8.20 -7.49 11.82
CA TRP A 249 7.49 -6.32 12.33
C TRP A 249 6.77 -5.49 11.26
N LYS A 250 7.20 -5.58 9.99
CA LYS A 250 6.53 -4.88 8.87
C LYS A 250 5.23 -5.54 8.44
N LYS A 251 4.94 -6.77 8.89
CA LYS A 251 3.76 -7.53 8.45
C LYS A 251 2.48 -6.86 8.94
N THR A 252 1.61 -6.54 7.99
CA THR A 252 0.31 -5.93 8.21
C THR A 252 -0.66 -6.36 7.11
N ASP A 253 -1.90 -5.88 7.17
CA ASP A 253 -2.88 -6.11 6.10
C ASP A 253 -2.48 -5.32 4.85
N ILE A 254 -2.07 -6.05 3.82
CA ILE A 254 -1.71 -5.52 2.50
C ILE A 254 -2.77 -5.82 1.43
N SER A 255 -3.95 -6.33 1.80
CA SER A 255 -5.01 -6.74 0.89
C SER A 255 -5.53 -5.61 -0.02
N TRP A 256 -5.28 -4.36 0.35
CA TRP A 256 -5.64 -3.16 -0.40
C TRP A 256 -4.67 -2.81 -1.54
N ARG A 257 -3.44 -3.38 -1.53
CA ARG A 257 -2.41 -3.02 -2.52
C ARG A 257 -2.76 -3.49 -3.91
N GLY A 258 -2.76 -2.57 -4.87
CA GLY A 258 -3.04 -2.86 -6.29
C GLY A 258 -2.03 -3.82 -6.90
N SER A 259 -0.76 -3.71 -6.52
CA SER A 259 0.32 -4.58 -7.01
C SER A 259 0.21 -6.05 -6.57
N LEU A 260 -0.62 -6.38 -5.58
CA LEU A 260 -0.90 -7.78 -5.22
C LEU A 260 -1.54 -8.57 -6.37
N TRP A 261 -2.26 -7.91 -7.29
CA TRP A 261 -2.88 -8.59 -8.43
C TRP A 261 -1.87 -9.23 -9.38
N SER A 262 -0.62 -8.74 -9.41
CA SER A 262 0.46 -9.29 -10.22
C SER A 262 1.16 -10.50 -9.59
N ILE A 263 0.99 -10.73 -8.28
CA ILE A 263 1.62 -11.84 -7.55
C ILE A 263 0.97 -13.16 -7.97
N LYS A 264 1.81 -14.16 -8.23
CA LYS A 264 1.39 -15.54 -8.52
C LYS A 264 1.08 -16.31 -7.22
N PRO A 265 0.11 -17.24 -7.22
CA PRO A 265 -0.75 -17.61 -8.35
C PRO A 265 -1.84 -16.55 -8.62
N VAL A 266 -2.20 -16.38 -9.89
CA VAL A 266 -3.30 -15.50 -10.30
C VAL A 266 -4.57 -16.34 -10.44
N LEU A 267 -5.67 -15.90 -9.85
CA LEU A 267 -6.94 -16.61 -9.93
C LEU A 267 -7.67 -16.39 -11.27
N ALA A 268 -7.41 -15.28 -11.94
CA ALA A 268 -8.11 -14.85 -13.16
C ALA A 268 -9.65 -14.95 -13.05
N THR A 269 -10.17 -14.75 -11.84
CA THR A 269 -11.58 -14.91 -11.50
C THR A 269 -11.98 -13.81 -10.55
N TRP A 270 -13.14 -13.20 -10.78
CA TRP A 270 -13.70 -12.22 -9.87
C TRP A 270 -14.71 -12.87 -8.93
N CYS A 271 -14.29 -13.05 -7.67
CA CYS A 271 -15.12 -13.52 -6.58
C CYS A 271 -15.58 -12.31 -5.75
N ALA A 272 -16.84 -11.96 -5.84
CA ALA A 272 -17.39 -10.74 -5.22
C ALA A 272 -18.17 -11.07 -3.93
N PRO A 273 -18.18 -10.16 -2.94
CA PRO A 273 -19.05 -10.31 -1.79
C PRO A 273 -20.52 -10.31 -2.22
N MET A 274 -21.33 -11.10 -1.54
CA MET A 274 -22.76 -11.17 -1.79
C MET A 274 -23.51 -10.08 -1.01
N LYS A 275 -24.66 -9.64 -1.55
CA LYS A 275 -25.57 -8.74 -0.83
C LYS A 275 -26.11 -9.42 0.42
N GLU A 276 -26.26 -8.67 1.52
CA GLU A 276 -26.62 -9.17 2.83
C GLU A 276 -27.95 -9.97 2.85
N ASN A 277 -28.96 -9.49 2.14
CA ASN A 277 -30.25 -10.20 2.01
C ASN A 277 -30.11 -11.60 1.39
N ARG A 278 -29.24 -11.75 0.37
CA ARG A 278 -28.93 -13.07 -0.23
C ARG A 278 -28.10 -13.95 0.71
N VAL A 279 -27.19 -13.37 1.50
CA VAL A 279 -26.41 -14.12 2.51
C VAL A 279 -27.34 -14.70 3.56
N LYS A 280 -28.31 -13.92 4.05
CA LYS A 280 -29.31 -14.39 5.03
C LYS A 280 -30.13 -15.57 4.52
N SER A 281 -30.52 -15.56 3.22
CA SER A 281 -31.30 -16.68 2.63
C SER A 281 -30.53 -18.00 2.53
N LEU A 282 -29.19 -17.96 2.55
CA LEU A 282 -28.36 -19.17 2.47
C LEU A 282 -28.26 -19.96 3.79
N ARG A 283 -28.72 -19.40 4.90
CA ARG A 283 -28.69 -20.02 6.25
C ARG A 283 -27.31 -20.60 6.61
N LEU A 284 -26.25 -19.86 6.32
CA LEU A 284 -24.87 -20.26 6.60
C LEU A 284 -24.54 -20.05 8.10
N ALA A 285 -23.48 -20.70 8.57
CA ALA A 285 -22.98 -20.51 9.92
C ALA A 285 -22.61 -19.04 10.19
N LYS A 286 -22.75 -18.58 11.43
CA LYS A 286 -22.46 -17.20 11.85
C LYS A 286 -21.02 -16.81 11.45
N GLY A 287 -20.88 -15.65 10.85
CA GLY A 287 -19.58 -15.06 10.46
C GLY A 287 -19.01 -15.57 9.13
N VAL A 288 -19.70 -16.45 8.40
CA VAL A 288 -19.33 -16.81 7.03
C VAL A 288 -19.53 -15.59 6.12
N LYS A 289 -18.51 -15.28 5.30
CA LYS A 289 -18.51 -14.22 4.29
C LYS A 289 -18.48 -14.86 2.92
N PRO A 290 -19.63 -15.28 2.34
CA PRO A 290 -19.63 -15.99 1.07
C PRO A 290 -19.23 -15.09 -0.08
N LEU A 291 -18.45 -15.64 -1.03
CA LEU A 291 -18.01 -14.96 -2.23
C LEU A 291 -18.65 -15.62 -3.46
N GLU A 292 -19.34 -14.84 -4.28
CA GLU A 292 -19.95 -15.33 -5.53
C GLU A 292 -18.97 -15.18 -6.70
N VAL A 293 -18.76 -16.23 -7.45
CA VAL A 293 -18.00 -16.21 -8.70
C VAL A 293 -18.79 -15.44 -9.74
N ARG A 294 -18.44 -14.18 -9.98
CA ARG A 294 -19.10 -13.27 -10.91
C ARG A 294 -18.58 -13.39 -12.33
N TRP A 295 -17.31 -13.67 -12.48
CA TRP A 295 -16.66 -13.73 -13.77
C TRP A 295 -15.40 -14.60 -13.72
N ILE A 296 -15.14 -15.34 -14.80
CA ILE A 296 -13.94 -16.14 -15.03
C ILE A 296 -13.31 -15.64 -16.32
N ASN A 297 -12.08 -15.16 -16.25
CA ASN A 297 -11.33 -14.65 -17.40
C ASN A 297 -10.76 -15.80 -18.23
N THR A 298 -11.46 -16.23 -19.25
CA THR A 298 -11.03 -17.31 -20.13
C THR A 298 -10.02 -16.89 -21.21
N ASP A 299 -9.69 -15.60 -21.32
CA ASP A 299 -8.58 -15.13 -22.16
C ASP A 299 -7.24 -15.49 -21.55
N ARG A 300 -7.22 -15.80 -20.25
CA ARG A 300 -6.04 -16.21 -19.49
C ARG A 300 -6.04 -17.71 -19.20
N PRO A 301 -4.86 -18.37 -19.23
CA PRO A 301 -4.77 -19.80 -18.94
C PRO A 301 -5.30 -20.16 -17.55
N GLU A 302 -5.04 -19.33 -16.55
CA GLU A 302 -5.53 -19.56 -15.19
C GLU A 302 -7.06 -19.67 -15.12
N GLY A 303 -7.76 -18.80 -15.85
CA GLY A 303 -9.23 -18.83 -15.90
C GLY A 303 -9.77 -20.01 -16.74
N ARG A 304 -9.10 -20.35 -17.86
CA ARG A 304 -9.45 -21.54 -18.64
C ARG A 304 -9.34 -22.82 -17.80
N ASN A 305 -8.27 -22.94 -17.02
CA ASN A 305 -8.04 -24.09 -16.15
C ASN A 305 -9.05 -24.18 -15.00
N ALA A 306 -9.40 -23.05 -14.38
CA ALA A 306 -10.46 -23.02 -13.38
C ALA A 306 -11.80 -23.50 -13.97
N LYS A 307 -12.14 -23.05 -15.18
CA LYS A 307 -13.36 -23.47 -15.88
C LYS A 307 -13.32 -24.94 -16.29
N ARG A 308 -12.20 -25.47 -16.83
CA ARG A 308 -12.02 -26.89 -17.15
C ARG A 308 -12.16 -27.78 -15.91
N ALA A 309 -11.62 -27.33 -14.77
CA ALA A 309 -11.77 -28.03 -13.50
C ALA A 309 -13.21 -28.04 -12.95
N GLY A 310 -14.10 -27.27 -13.56
CA GLY A 310 -15.52 -27.25 -13.23
C GLY A 310 -16.01 -26.06 -12.43
N LEU A 311 -15.19 -25.00 -12.23
CA LEU A 311 -15.66 -23.74 -11.63
C LEU A 311 -16.64 -23.04 -12.58
N ARG A 312 -17.73 -22.52 -12.03
CA ARG A 312 -18.80 -21.88 -12.82
C ARG A 312 -19.13 -20.49 -12.28
N LYS A 313 -19.53 -19.60 -13.16
CA LYS A 313 -20.19 -18.35 -12.76
C LYS A 313 -21.43 -18.69 -11.96
N GLY A 314 -21.64 -17.99 -10.85
CA GLY A 314 -22.74 -18.23 -9.91
C GLY A 314 -22.40 -19.20 -8.77
N ASP A 315 -21.26 -19.90 -8.80
CA ASP A 315 -20.79 -20.66 -7.65
C ASP A 315 -20.57 -19.73 -6.47
N ILE A 316 -20.89 -20.19 -5.28
CA ILE A 316 -20.72 -19.42 -4.05
C ILE A 316 -19.68 -20.14 -3.20
N ILE A 317 -18.53 -19.50 -3.00
CA ILE A 317 -17.47 -20.01 -2.12
C ILE A 317 -17.91 -19.73 -0.67
N ILE A 318 -18.11 -20.80 0.11
CA ILE A 318 -18.54 -20.74 1.50
C ILE A 318 -17.51 -21.29 2.48
N GLY A 319 -16.48 -21.96 1.98
CA GLY A 319 -15.39 -22.52 2.77
C GLY A 319 -14.10 -22.64 1.97
N MET A 320 -12.99 -22.72 2.69
CA MET A 320 -11.63 -22.94 2.18
C MET A 320 -10.84 -23.72 3.23
N GLU A 321 -10.01 -24.70 2.77
CA GLU A 321 -9.17 -25.51 3.67
C GLU A 321 -10.01 -26.21 4.77
N ASP A 322 -11.17 -26.74 4.39
CA ASP A 322 -12.16 -27.39 5.27
C ASP A 322 -12.70 -26.48 6.42
N LYS A 323 -12.47 -25.17 6.33
CA LYS A 323 -12.96 -24.16 7.27
C LYS A 323 -13.98 -23.22 6.62
N PRO A 324 -14.96 -22.71 7.37
CA PRO A 324 -15.88 -21.69 6.88
C PRO A 324 -15.14 -20.43 6.41
N LEU A 325 -15.49 -19.89 5.24
CA LEU A 325 -14.86 -18.69 4.70
C LEU A 325 -15.28 -17.47 5.53
N ARG A 326 -14.32 -16.84 6.22
CA ARG A 326 -14.54 -15.66 7.08
C ARG A 326 -13.80 -14.42 6.63
N MET A 327 -13.28 -14.42 5.41
CA MET A 327 -12.48 -13.33 4.85
C MET A 327 -13.20 -12.61 3.72
N THR A 328 -12.85 -11.34 3.51
CA THR A 328 -13.33 -10.56 2.37
C THR A 328 -12.71 -11.08 1.06
N SER A 329 -13.20 -10.62 -0.09
CA SER A 329 -12.65 -10.96 -1.39
C SER A 329 -11.16 -10.57 -1.51
N GLN A 330 -10.79 -9.41 -0.99
CA GLN A 330 -9.39 -8.95 -0.96
C GLN A 330 -8.51 -9.85 -0.08
N HIS A 331 -8.97 -10.16 1.14
CA HIS A 331 -8.25 -11.08 2.03
C HIS A 331 -8.16 -12.49 1.48
N PHE A 332 -9.19 -12.99 0.78
CA PHE A 332 -9.16 -14.27 0.08
C PHE A 332 -8.05 -14.28 -0.99
N ASN A 333 -7.99 -13.24 -1.84
CA ASN A 333 -6.92 -13.08 -2.82
C ASN A 333 -5.53 -13.02 -2.17
N MET A 334 -5.38 -12.20 -1.13
CA MET A 334 -4.13 -12.07 -0.38
C MET A 334 -3.70 -13.40 0.22
N HIS A 335 -4.61 -14.13 0.86
CA HIS A 335 -4.34 -15.43 1.47
C HIS A 335 -3.81 -16.42 0.42
N VAL A 336 -4.48 -16.54 -0.73
CA VAL A 336 -4.04 -17.45 -1.80
C VAL A 336 -2.63 -17.08 -2.29
N LYS A 337 -2.35 -15.79 -2.50
CA LYS A 337 -1.05 -15.35 -3.00
C LYS A 337 0.10 -15.52 -2.01
N LEU A 338 -0.18 -15.46 -0.72
CA LEU A 338 0.85 -15.59 0.32
C LEU A 338 1.10 -17.04 0.74
N ASN A 339 0.12 -17.94 0.59
CA ASN A 339 0.17 -19.30 1.14
C ASN A 339 0.22 -20.41 0.07
N TYR A 340 -0.06 -20.09 -1.19
CA TYR A 340 -0.09 -21.07 -2.29
C TYR A 340 0.92 -20.70 -3.38
N LYS A 341 1.31 -21.70 -4.16
CA LYS A 341 2.22 -21.60 -5.31
C LYS A 341 1.51 -22.00 -6.60
N VAL A 342 2.07 -21.61 -7.73
CA VAL A 342 1.68 -22.14 -9.03
C VAL A 342 1.93 -23.67 -9.04
N GLY A 343 0.91 -24.44 -9.38
CA GLY A 343 0.90 -25.89 -9.34
C GLY A 343 0.10 -26.49 -8.18
N ASP A 344 -0.17 -25.70 -7.13
CA ASP A 344 -0.98 -26.15 -6.00
C ASP A 344 -2.46 -26.29 -6.40
N LYS A 345 -3.22 -26.97 -5.55
CA LYS A 345 -4.68 -27.00 -5.58
C LYS A 345 -5.24 -26.28 -4.36
N LEU A 346 -6.17 -25.35 -4.57
CA LEU A 346 -6.86 -24.64 -3.52
C LEU A 346 -8.16 -25.38 -3.17
N PRO A 347 -8.26 -26.05 -2.00
CA PRO A 347 -9.46 -26.78 -1.60
C PRO A 347 -10.55 -25.80 -1.16
N LEU A 348 -11.69 -25.84 -1.84
CA LEU A 348 -12.85 -24.99 -1.57
C LEU A 348 -14.10 -25.81 -1.28
N THR A 349 -14.98 -25.23 -0.47
CA THR A 349 -16.38 -25.65 -0.38
C THR A 349 -17.23 -24.64 -1.14
N LEU A 350 -17.89 -25.10 -2.20
CA LEU A 350 -18.81 -24.31 -3.01
C LEU A 350 -20.26 -24.64 -2.65
N LEU A 351 -21.13 -23.67 -2.82
CA LEU A 351 -22.57 -23.87 -2.87
C LEU A 351 -23.04 -23.62 -4.31
N ARG A 352 -23.58 -24.65 -4.96
CA ARG A 352 -24.11 -24.60 -6.34
C ARG A 352 -25.52 -25.18 -6.33
N ASN A 353 -26.51 -24.38 -6.76
CA ASN A 353 -27.92 -24.78 -6.77
C ASN A 353 -28.39 -25.39 -5.42
N GLY A 354 -27.98 -24.76 -4.32
CA GLY A 354 -28.34 -25.23 -2.97
C GLY A 354 -27.52 -26.44 -2.46
N LYS A 355 -26.68 -27.09 -3.28
CA LYS A 355 -25.87 -28.24 -2.90
C LYS A 355 -24.44 -27.82 -2.57
N ARG A 356 -23.89 -28.39 -1.48
CA ARG A 356 -22.46 -28.22 -1.14
C ARG A 356 -21.62 -29.12 -2.03
N ILE A 357 -20.54 -28.59 -2.60
CA ILE A 357 -19.61 -29.29 -3.49
C ILE A 357 -18.20 -29.02 -2.99
N ARG A 358 -17.38 -30.04 -2.83
CA ARG A 358 -15.93 -29.91 -2.68
C ARG A 358 -15.33 -29.62 -4.05
N PHE A 359 -14.47 -28.65 -4.13
CA PHE A 359 -13.82 -28.23 -5.37
C PHE A 359 -12.36 -27.92 -5.12
N ASP A 360 -11.48 -28.62 -5.80
CA ASP A 360 -10.03 -28.38 -5.75
C ASP A 360 -9.65 -27.49 -6.94
N TRP A 361 -9.48 -26.18 -6.68
CA TRP A 361 -9.14 -25.21 -7.71
C TRP A 361 -7.68 -25.34 -8.13
N PRO A 362 -7.36 -25.70 -9.38
CA PRO A 362 -5.98 -25.81 -9.83
C PRO A 362 -5.38 -24.41 -10.04
N LEU A 363 -4.31 -24.11 -9.31
CA LEU A 363 -3.59 -22.83 -9.38
C LEU A 363 -2.47 -22.93 -10.41
N THR A 364 -2.81 -23.00 -11.68
CA THR A 364 -1.84 -23.15 -12.78
C THR A 364 -1.90 -21.97 -13.74
N ASP A 365 -0.76 -21.58 -14.31
CA ASP A 365 -0.60 -20.46 -15.25
C ASP A 365 -0.22 -20.94 -16.68
N ARG A 366 -0.32 -22.25 -16.94
CA ARG A 366 -0.11 -22.87 -18.25
C ARG A 366 -1.40 -23.52 -18.73
N ASP A 367 -1.56 -23.66 -20.04
CA ASP A 367 -2.67 -24.39 -20.67
C ASP A 367 -2.53 -25.90 -20.53
#